data_a7a5580ed8a11ec7078ee3477514c195
#
_entry.id   a7a5580ed8a11ec7078ee3477514c195
#
_cell.length_a   1.000
_cell.length_b   1.000
_cell.length_c   1.000
_cell.angle_alpha   90.00
_cell.angle_beta   90.00
_cell.angle_gamma   90.00
#
_symmetry.space_group_name_H-M   'P 1'
#
loop_
_entity.id
_entity.type
_entity.pdbx_description
1 polymer ?
#
loop_
_entity_poly.entity_id
_entity_poly.type
_entity_poly.pdbx_seq_one_letter_code
_entity_poly.pdbx_strand_id
1 'polypeptide(L)'
;MRTLGILCLLLALGGCSSLLFYPEPGLPFTPTKAGLAYRDVNLTTADGVRLRGWWLPAKPGVAVQGTALHQHGNGGNLAAHLGGSWWLPEQGYQVLLLDYRGYGVSEGTPRLPAIYQDIDAAFAWLDAAPEVQGKPLVLLGQSLG
;
A
#
# COMPACT_ATOMS: atom_id res chain seq x y z
N MET A 1 -1.86 -4.01 -45.46
CA MET A 1 -2.57 -2.99 -44.67
C MET A 1 -3.33 -3.58 -43.45
N ARG A 2 -3.99 -4.73 -43.55
CA ARG A 2 -4.74 -5.36 -42.40
C ARG A 2 -3.82 -5.78 -41.22
N THR A 3 -2.64 -6.31 -41.49
CA THR A 3 -1.65 -6.75 -40.47
C THR A 3 -1.04 -5.59 -39.69
N LEU A 4 -0.82 -4.43 -40.33
CA LEU A 4 -0.29 -3.22 -39.67
C LEU A 4 -1.31 -2.63 -38.68
N GLY A 5 -2.60 -2.67 -39.05
CA GLY A 5 -3.68 -2.21 -38.17
C GLY A 5 -3.85 -3.06 -36.90
N ILE A 6 -3.68 -4.39 -37.03
CA ILE A 6 -3.73 -5.31 -35.88
C ILE A 6 -2.52 -5.10 -34.95
N LEU A 7 -1.34 -4.88 -35.49
CA LEU A 7 -0.12 -4.60 -34.70
C LEU A 7 -0.24 -3.29 -33.94
N CYS A 8 -0.77 -2.23 -34.56
CA CYS A 8 -1.03 -0.95 -33.89
C CYS A 8 -2.09 -1.06 -32.78
N LEU A 9 -3.12 -1.90 -32.96
CA LEU A 9 -4.16 -2.13 -31.96
C LEU A 9 -3.60 -2.90 -30.76
N LEU A 10 -2.73 -3.90 -30.97
CA LEU A 10 -2.06 -4.64 -29.89
C LEU A 10 -1.08 -3.77 -29.10
N LEU A 11 -0.38 -2.85 -29.75
CA LEU A 11 0.49 -1.87 -29.08
C LEU A 11 -0.29 -0.83 -28.26
N ALA A 12 -1.48 -0.45 -28.71
CA ALA A 12 -2.36 0.47 -27.97
C ALA A 12 -2.96 -0.20 -26.71
N LEU A 13 -3.22 -1.51 -26.74
CA LEU A 13 -3.72 -2.26 -25.58
C LEU A 13 -2.66 -2.50 -24.51
N GLY A 14 -1.38 -2.50 -24.85
CA GLY A 14 -0.27 -2.69 -23.89
C GLY A 14 0.12 -1.44 -23.10
N GLY A 15 -0.35 -0.23 -23.51
CA GLY A 15 0.16 1.05 -22.99
C GLY A 15 -0.66 1.73 -21.90
N CYS A 16 -1.88 1.30 -21.61
CA CYS A 16 -2.85 2.08 -20.82
C CYS A 16 -3.24 1.46 -19.47
N SER A 17 -2.36 0.71 -18.83
CA SER A 17 -2.66 0.18 -17.48
C SER A 17 -2.85 1.29 -16.43
N SER A 18 -2.30 2.49 -16.65
CA SER A 18 -2.51 3.64 -15.78
C SER A 18 -3.98 4.12 -15.73
N LEU A 19 -4.78 3.84 -16.76
CA LEU A 19 -6.22 4.14 -16.76
C LEU A 19 -7.02 3.25 -15.80
N LEU A 20 -6.40 2.18 -15.26
CA LEU A 20 -7.01 1.30 -14.29
C LEU A 20 -6.88 1.82 -12.85
N PHE A 21 -6.08 2.87 -12.61
CA PHE A 21 -5.78 3.38 -11.28
C PHE A 21 -6.43 4.75 -11.07
N TYR A 22 -7.01 4.96 -9.89
CA TYR A 22 -7.72 6.19 -9.51
C TYR A 22 -7.16 6.77 -8.21
N PRO A 23 -5.88 7.20 -8.20
CA PRO A 23 -5.26 7.76 -7.01
C PRO A 23 -5.83 9.14 -6.66
N GLU A 24 -6.01 9.39 -5.36
CA GLU A 24 -6.28 10.72 -4.83
C GLU A 24 -5.00 11.27 -4.19
N PRO A 25 -4.54 12.47 -4.60
CA PRO A 25 -3.34 13.07 -4.05
C PRO A 25 -3.56 13.62 -2.64
N GLY A 26 -2.48 13.66 -1.85
CA GLY A 26 -2.50 14.20 -0.49
C GLY A 26 -3.05 13.22 0.55
N LEU A 27 -3.05 13.66 1.81
CA LEU A 27 -3.59 12.91 2.94
C LEU A 27 -4.51 13.86 3.73
N PRO A 28 -5.84 13.76 3.58
CA PRO A 28 -6.79 14.68 4.20
C PRO A 28 -6.83 14.57 5.73
N PHE A 29 -6.38 13.46 6.28
CA PHE A 29 -6.22 13.24 7.71
C PHE A 29 -5.17 12.17 7.99
N THR A 30 -4.85 11.98 9.27
CA THR A 30 -3.94 10.95 9.78
C THR A 30 -4.66 10.04 10.78
N PRO A 31 -4.13 8.85 11.11
CA PRO A 31 -4.73 7.94 12.08
C PRO A 31 -5.03 8.55 13.45
N THR A 32 -4.34 9.62 13.85
CA THR A 32 -4.61 10.36 15.09
C THR A 32 -6.04 10.90 15.17
N LYS A 33 -6.66 11.27 14.03
CA LYS A 33 -8.08 11.67 14.03
C LYS A 33 -9.03 10.56 14.45
N ALA A 34 -8.62 9.30 14.26
CA ALA A 34 -9.34 8.11 14.71
C ALA A 34 -8.88 7.64 16.11
N GLY A 35 -8.07 8.43 16.81
CA GLY A 35 -7.53 8.07 18.13
C GLY A 35 -6.44 7.00 18.10
N LEU A 36 -5.88 6.70 16.94
CA LEU A 36 -4.86 5.67 16.77
C LEU A 36 -3.45 6.24 16.90
N ALA A 37 -2.61 5.53 17.64
CA ALA A 37 -1.17 5.73 17.58
C ALA A 37 -0.66 5.26 16.21
N TYR A 38 0.25 6.01 15.62
CA TYR A 38 0.89 5.64 14.37
C TYR A 38 2.25 6.32 14.21
N ARG A 39 3.03 5.85 13.26
CA ARG A 39 4.17 6.56 12.70
C ARG A 39 4.17 6.48 11.18
N ASP A 40 4.69 7.49 10.54
CA ASP A 40 4.96 7.47 9.11
C ASP A 40 6.06 6.45 8.80
N VAL A 41 5.88 5.73 7.71
CA VAL A 41 6.88 4.83 7.14
C VAL A 41 7.21 5.32 5.73
N ASN A 42 8.50 5.50 5.46
CA ASN A 42 9.00 5.83 4.13
C ASN A 42 9.71 4.60 3.58
N LEU A 43 9.32 4.17 2.41
CA LEU A 43 9.88 3.03 1.69
C LEU A 43 10.50 3.54 0.39
N THR A 44 11.50 2.82 -0.11
CA THR A 44 12.06 3.08 -1.43
C THR A 44 12.03 1.79 -2.21
N THR A 45 11.41 1.81 -3.37
CA THR A 45 11.34 0.66 -4.28
C THR A 45 12.68 0.41 -4.96
N ALA A 46 12.85 -0.77 -5.58
CA ALA A 46 14.07 -1.12 -6.31
C ALA A 46 14.36 -0.17 -7.48
N ASP A 47 13.33 0.45 -8.05
CA ASP A 47 13.46 1.45 -9.11
C ASP A 47 13.53 2.90 -8.58
N GLY A 48 13.71 3.08 -7.26
CA GLY A 48 14.01 4.37 -6.63
C GLY A 48 12.79 5.24 -6.30
N VAL A 49 11.56 4.74 -6.44
CA VAL A 49 10.34 5.48 -6.11
C VAL A 49 10.14 5.51 -4.59
N ARG A 50 9.90 6.70 -4.03
CA ARG A 50 9.60 6.85 -2.60
C ARG A 50 8.11 6.68 -2.34
N LEU A 51 7.79 5.79 -1.40
CA LEU A 51 6.42 5.47 -0.99
C LEU A 51 6.18 5.91 0.45
N ARG A 52 4.93 6.24 0.74
CA ARG A 52 4.46 6.53 2.09
C ARG A 52 3.59 5.41 2.61
N GLY A 53 3.84 5.01 3.85
CA GLY A 53 2.99 4.11 4.61
C GLY A 53 2.70 4.65 6.01
N TRP A 54 1.77 4.02 6.69
CA TRP A 54 1.50 4.17 8.11
C TRP A 54 1.74 2.86 8.84
N TRP A 55 2.53 2.93 9.89
CA TRP A 55 2.66 1.86 10.85
C TRP A 55 1.77 2.14 12.06
N LEU A 56 0.81 1.27 12.29
CA LEU A 56 -0.05 1.28 13.46
C LEU A 56 0.46 0.20 14.42
N PRO A 57 1.00 0.54 15.59
CA PRO A 57 1.37 -0.46 16.59
C PRO A 57 0.13 -1.11 17.19
N ALA A 58 0.25 -2.33 17.72
CA ALA A 58 -0.79 -2.90 18.54
C ALA A 58 -1.09 -2.00 19.74
N LYS A 59 -2.33 -2.00 20.21
CA LYS A 59 -2.76 -1.19 21.36
C LYS A 59 -1.89 -1.50 22.59
N PRO A 60 -1.40 -0.48 23.31
CA PRO A 60 -0.67 -0.69 24.55
C PRO A 60 -1.43 -1.58 25.55
N GLY A 61 -0.74 -2.55 26.12
CA GLY A 61 -1.33 -3.50 27.07
C GLY A 61 -2.01 -4.72 26.41
N VAL A 62 -2.12 -4.75 25.09
CA VAL A 62 -2.60 -5.93 24.35
C VAL A 62 -1.40 -6.73 23.83
N ALA A 63 -1.43 -8.04 24.01
CA ALA A 63 -0.36 -8.92 23.51
C ALA A 63 -0.33 -8.89 21.96
N VAL A 64 0.87 -8.74 21.40
CA VAL A 64 1.03 -8.72 19.93
C VAL A 64 0.77 -10.11 19.36
N GLN A 65 -0.27 -10.24 18.54
CA GLN A 65 -0.68 -11.47 17.87
C GLN A 65 0.00 -11.66 16.51
N GLY A 66 0.34 -10.57 15.83
CA GLY A 66 0.94 -10.61 14.49
C GLY A 66 1.01 -9.23 13.88
N THR A 67 1.37 -9.21 12.59
CA THR A 67 1.41 -8.00 11.77
C THR A 67 0.50 -8.19 10.55
N ALA A 68 -0.29 -7.18 10.20
CA ALA A 68 -1.06 -7.14 8.97
C ALA A 68 -0.40 -6.19 7.98
N LEU A 69 -0.15 -6.66 6.75
CA LEU A 69 0.12 -5.80 5.60
C LEU A 69 -1.22 -5.51 4.92
N HIS A 70 -1.67 -4.27 5.00
CA HIS A 70 -2.91 -3.84 4.35
C HIS A 70 -2.58 -3.23 2.99
N GLN A 71 -2.99 -3.93 1.95
CA GLN A 71 -2.92 -3.52 0.55
C GLN A 71 -4.29 -2.97 0.16
N HIS A 72 -4.36 -1.65 -0.02
CA HIS A 72 -5.64 -0.96 -0.24
C HIS A 72 -6.21 -1.14 -1.65
N GLY A 73 -7.46 -0.75 -1.82
CA GLY A 73 -8.18 -0.80 -3.10
C GLY A 73 -7.75 0.28 -4.08
N ASN A 74 -8.34 0.27 -5.28
CA ASN A 74 -7.92 1.08 -6.41
C ASN A 74 -8.14 2.59 -6.24
N GLY A 75 -9.23 3.03 -5.64
CA GLY A 75 -9.52 4.48 -5.50
C GLY A 75 -9.00 5.06 -4.18
N GLY A 76 -8.77 6.37 -4.15
CA GLY A 76 -8.42 7.07 -2.91
C GLY A 76 -6.93 7.02 -2.53
N ASN A 77 -6.66 6.77 -1.26
CA ASN A 77 -5.31 6.74 -0.65
C ASN A 77 -5.38 6.08 0.74
N LEU A 78 -4.27 6.05 1.48
CA LEU A 78 -4.17 5.53 2.86
C LEU A 78 -5.32 6.00 3.76
N ALA A 79 -5.66 7.29 3.70
CA ALA A 79 -6.68 7.87 4.57
C ALA A 79 -8.06 7.28 4.26
N ALA A 80 -8.40 7.15 2.97
CA ALA A 80 -9.68 6.58 2.54
C ALA A 80 -9.82 5.11 2.95
N HIS A 81 -8.72 4.37 3.01
CA HIS A 81 -8.72 2.93 3.29
C HIS A 81 -8.41 2.55 4.74
N LEU A 82 -8.09 3.51 5.62
CA LEU A 82 -7.83 3.25 7.04
C LEU A 82 -8.97 2.45 7.70
N GLY A 83 -10.23 2.70 7.26
CA GLY A 83 -11.41 2.01 7.75
C GLY A 83 -11.37 0.48 7.65
N GLY A 84 -10.58 -0.07 6.72
CA GLY A 84 -10.41 -1.52 6.53
C GLY A 84 -9.57 -2.20 7.61
N SER A 85 -8.74 -1.45 8.35
CA SER A 85 -7.78 -2.04 9.31
C SER A 85 -7.64 -1.29 10.64
N TRP A 86 -8.33 -0.17 10.85
CA TRP A 86 -8.20 0.67 12.05
C TRP A 86 -8.48 -0.06 13.37
N TRP A 87 -9.26 -1.12 13.32
CA TRP A 87 -9.69 -1.92 14.48
C TRP A 87 -8.68 -3.01 14.87
N LEU A 88 -7.76 -3.37 13.97
CA LEU A 88 -6.77 -4.43 14.18
C LEU A 88 -5.83 -4.18 15.38
N PRO A 89 -5.34 -2.95 15.64
CA PRO A 89 -4.56 -2.65 16.83
C PRO A 89 -5.23 -3.04 18.15
N GLU A 90 -6.54 -2.91 18.26
CA GLU A 90 -7.34 -3.33 19.42
C GLU A 90 -7.31 -4.85 19.62
N GLN A 91 -7.09 -5.62 18.55
CA GLN A 91 -7.00 -7.08 18.57
C GLN A 91 -5.57 -7.59 18.71
N GLY A 92 -4.60 -6.68 18.94
CA GLY A 92 -3.20 -7.05 19.10
C GLY A 92 -2.43 -7.19 17.77
N TYR A 93 -3.00 -6.79 16.64
CA TYR A 93 -2.26 -6.78 15.38
C TYR A 93 -1.61 -5.41 15.14
N GLN A 94 -0.34 -5.45 14.77
CA GLN A 94 0.34 -4.30 14.17
C GLN A 94 -0.09 -4.20 12.71
N VAL A 95 -0.14 -3.00 12.13
CA VAL A 95 -0.56 -2.82 10.74
C VAL A 95 0.44 -1.96 9.98
N LEU A 96 0.91 -2.46 8.85
CA LEU A 96 1.51 -1.63 7.81
C LEU A 96 0.46 -1.38 6.72
N LEU A 97 0.02 -0.14 6.58
CA LEU A 97 -0.83 0.32 5.50
C LEU A 97 0.02 1.17 4.56
N LEU A 98 0.05 0.86 3.27
CA LEU A 98 0.93 1.46 2.28
C LEU A 98 0.13 2.15 1.17
N ASP A 99 0.49 3.39 0.80
CA ASP A 99 0.11 3.99 -0.48
C ASP A 99 1.04 3.49 -1.59
N TYR A 100 0.45 2.91 -2.63
CA TYR A 100 1.20 2.59 -3.85
C TYR A 100 1.76 3.84 -4.52
N ARG A 101 2.68 3.65 -5.46
CA ARG A 101 3.19 4.76 -6.29
C ARG A 101 2.07 5.60 -6.89
N GLY A 102 2.18 6.91 -6.79
CA GLY A 102 1.20 7.88 -7.30
C GLY A 102 -0.04 8.08 -6.43
N TYR A 103 -0.23 7.29 -5.36
CA TYR A 103 -1.31 7.47 -4.40
C TYR A 103 -0.88 8.38 -3.23
N GLY A 104 -1.82 9.17 -2.71
CA GLY A 104 -1.61 10.04 -1.55
C GLY A 104 -0.44 10.98 -1.73
N VAL A 105 0.66 10.71 -0.99
CA VAL A 105 1.92 11.47 -1.07
C VAL A 105 3.09 10.58 -1.54
N SER A 106 2.81 9.37 -1.99
CA SER A 106 3.79 8.51 -2.66
C SER A 106 4.15 9.07 -4.04
N GLU A 107 5.42 8.95 -4.41
CA GLU A 107 5.91 9.39 -5.71
C GLU A 107 5.52 8.42 -6.85
N GLY A 108 5.85 8.83 -8.07
CA GLY A 108 5.71 7.99 -9.26
C GLY A 108 4.31 8.02 -9.87
N THR A 109 4.05 7.06 -10.75
CA THR A 109 2.78 6.88 -11.46
C THR A 109 2.36 5.43 -11.39
N PRO A 110 1.12 5.12 -10.97
CA PRO A 110 0.65 3.76 -10.83
C PRO A 110 0.51 3.09 -12.20
N ARG A 111 1.08 1.91 -12.35
CA ARG A 111 1.02 1.11 -13.58
C ARG A 111 1.45 -0.33 -13.31
N LEU A 112 0.90 -1.25 -14.06
CA LEU A 112 1.39 -2.62 -14.11
C LEU A 112 2.59 -2.73 -15.06
N PRO A 113 3.62 -3.53 -14.73
CA PRO A 113 3.79 -4.33 -13.50
C PRO A 113 4.49 -3.58 -12.35
N ALA A 114 4.78 -2.28 -12.51
CA ALA A 114 5.61 -1.52 -11.57
C ALA A 114 5.08 -1.50 -10.11
N ILE A 115 3.76 -1.59 -9.93
CA ILE A 115 3.13 -1.64 -8.60
C ILE A 115 3.58 -2.87 -7.77
N TYR A 116 4.05 -3.94 -8.40
CA TYR A 116 4.58 -5.10 -7.68
C TYR A 116 5.86 -4.77 -6.93
N GLN A 117 6.66 -3.81 -7.42
CA GLN A 117 7.86 -3.33 -6.71
C GLN A 117 7.51 -2.55 -5.43
N ASP A 118 6.30 -1.96 -5.37
CA ASP A 118 5.81 -1.28 -4.18
C ASP A 118 5.49 -2.31 -3.08
N ILE A 119 4.90 -3.43 -3.49
CA ILE A 119 4.60 -4.55 -2.61
C ILE A 119 5.89 -5.20 -2.12
N ASP A 120 6.87 -5.42 -3.01
CA ASP A 120 8.19 -5.95 -2.65
C ASP A 120 8.90 -5.06 -1.63
N ALA A 121 8.81 -3.74 -1.79
CA ALA A 121 9.36 -2.77 -0.83
C ALA A 121 8.68 -2.86 0.54
N ALA A 122 7.36 -3.12 0.58
CA ALA A 122 6.65 -3.32 1.84
C ALA A 122 7.11 -4.61 2.54
N PHE A 123 7.27 -5.70 1.82
CA PHE A 123 7.82 -6.94 2.38
C PHE A 123 9.24 -6.76 2.88
N ALA A 124 10.11 -6.12 2.11
CA ALA A 124 11.49 -5.85 2.52
C ALA A 124 11.55 -5.01 3.81
N TRP A 125 10.65 -4.03 3.95
CA TRP A 125 10.55 -3.24 5.18
C TRP A 125 10.08 -4.11 6.36
N LEU A 126 9.06 -4.95 6.17
CA LEU A 126 8.55 -5.85 7.21
C LEU A 126 9.62 -6.85 7.66
N ASP A 127 10.37 -7.40 6.73
CA ASP A 127 11.47 -8.33 7.01
C ASP A 127 12.60 -7.68 7.83
N ALA A 128 12.83 -6.39 7.65
CA ALA A 128 13.85 -5.63 8.37
C ALA A 128 13.35 -5.05 9.71
N ALA A 129 12.04 -4.97 9.94
CA ALA A 129 11.46 -4.33 11.12
C ALA A 129 11.56 -5.24 12.36
N PRO A 130 12.31 -4.86 13.43
CA PRO A 130 12.49 -5.71 14.62
C PRO A 130 11.17 -6.06 15.31
N GLU A 131 10.20 -5.16 15.29
CA GLU A 131 8.89 -5.34 15.92
C GLU A 131 8.03 -6.42 15.24
N VAL A 132 8.37 -6.81 14.01
CA VAL A 132 7.67 -7.85 13.22
C VAL A 132 8.26 -9.23 13.43
N GLN A 133 9.55 -9.30 13.80
CA GLN A 133 10.30 -10.55 13.88
C GLN A 133 9.65 -11.59 14.80
N GLY A 134 9.57 -12.83 14.31
CA GLY A 134 9.00 -13.96 15.05
C GLY A 134 7.49 -13.92 15.23
N LYS A 135 6.77 -13.04 14.50
CA LYS A 135 5.31 -12.91 14.55
C LYS A 135 4.68 -13.34 13.23
N PRO A 136 3.45 -13.88 13.26
CA PRO A 136 2.70 -14.17 12.03
C PRO A 136 2.48 -12.90 11.20
N LEU A 137 2.63 -13.02 9.86
CA LEU A 137 2.25 -12.00 8.91
C LEU A 137 0.91 -12.36 8.26
N VAL A 138 -0.03 -11.42 8.29
CA VAL A 138 -1.34 -11.52 7.67
C VAL A 138 -1.39 -10.56 6.48
N LEU A 139 -1.84 -11.03 5.33
CA LEU A 139 -2.08 -10.17 4.16
C LEU A 139 -3.56 -9.81 4.12
N LEU A 140 -3.85 -8.52 4.15
CA LEU A 140 -5.19 -7.97 4.05
C LEU A 140 -5.29 -7.21 2.72
N GLY A 141 -5.84 -7.87 1.71
CA GLY A 141 -6.04 -7.29 0.39
C GLY A 141 -7.46 -6.79 0.19
N GLN A 142 -7.61 -5.62 -0.39
CA GLN A 142 -8.90 -5.05 -0.76
C GLN A 142 -8.91 -4.75 -2.26
N SER A 143 -9.78 -5.40 -3.05
CA SER A 143 -9.93 -5.19 -4.49
C SER A 143 -8.60 -5.38 -5.24
N LEU A 144 -7.89 -4.29 -5.56
CA LEU A 144 -6.59 -4.30 -6.23
C LEU A 144 -5.49 -4.95 -5.37
N GLY A 145 -5.61 -4.81 -4.06
CA GLY A 145 -4.65 -5.34 -3.10
C GLY A 145 -4.68 -6.85 -2.91
#